data_86418adfa7a0240443f6b1af96312a0e
#
_entry.id   86418adfa7a0240443f6b1af96312a0e
#
_cell.length_a   1.000
_cell.length_b   1.000
_cell.length_c   1.000
_cell.angle_alpha   90.00
_cell.angle_beta   90.00
_cell.angle_gamma   90.00
#
_symmetry.space_group_name_H-M   'P 1'
#
loop_
_entity.id
_entity.type
_entity.pdbx_description
1 polymer ?
#
loop_
_entity_poly.entity_id
_entity_poly.type
_entity_poly.pdbx_seq_one_letter_code
_entity_poly.pdbx_strand_id
1 'polypeptide(L)'
;MNWRERIASDPQVLHGKPCIKGTRIPAALILGYLAAGRETEAILKEFPDLTAVDVVACLDYARDLAEGIANQARAFEAVLEN
;
A
#
# COMPACT_ATOMS: atom_id res chain seq x y z
N MET A 1 6.87 8.91 8.70
CA MET A 1 5.64 8.07 8.71
C MET A 1 6.04 6.60 8.61
N ASN A 2 5.48 5.77 9.45
CA ASN A 2 5.65 4.32 9.36
C ASN A 2 4.30 3.70 8.99
N TRP A 3 4.20 3.20 7.77
CA TRP A 3 2.94 2.65 7.27
C TRP A 3 2.42 1.47 8.12
N ARG A 4 3.31 0.76 8.84
CA ARG A 4 2.91 -0.37 9.68
C ARG A 4 1.98 0.02 10.82
N GLU A 5 1.95 1.29 11.16
CA GLU A 5 1.00 1.81 12.16
C GLU A 5 -0.42 1.89 11.62
N ARG A 6 -0.59 1.95 10.30
CA ARG A 6 -1.88 2.18 9.65
C ARG A 6 -2.33 1.05 8.74
N ILE A 7 -1.43 0.17 8.34
CA ILE A 7 -1.73 -0.91 7.37
C ILE A 7 -1.29 -2.23 7.97
N ALA A 8 -2.15 -3.24 7.87
CA ALA A 8 -1.87 -4.58 8.36
C ALA A 8 -2.51 -5.63 7.45
N SER A 9 -1.93 -6.83 7.47
CA SER A 9 -2.48 -8.01 6.80
C SER A 9 -3.06 -8.94 7.85
N ASP A 10 -4.28 -9.38 7.64
CA ASP A 10 -4.97 -10.34 8.50
C ASP A 10 -5.50 -11.44 7.59
N PRO A 11 -5.10 -12.72 7.79
CA PRO A 11 -5.59 -13.82 6.97
C PRO A 11 -7.12 -13.93 6.92
N GLN A 12 -7.81 -13.43 7.95
CA GLN A 12 -9.25 -13.43 8.03
C GLN A 12 -9.91 -12.30 7.24
N VAL A 13 -9.13 -11.34 6.77
CA VAL A 13 -9.64 -10.18 6.04
C VAL A 13 -9.06 -10.20 4.62
N LEU A 14 -9.95 -10.38 3.62
CA LEU A 14 -9.59 -10.38 2.21
C LEU A 14 -8.38 -11.27 1.89
N HIS A 15 -8.31 -12.45 2.52
CA HIS A 15 -7.25 -13.44 2.32
C HIS A 15 -5.85 -12.89 2.59
N GLY A 16 -5.72 -11.98 3.56
CA GLY A 16 -4.43 -11.43 3.95
C GLY A 16 -3.94 -10.25 3.12
N LYS A 17 -4.78 -9.68 2.26
CA LYS A 17 -4.40 -8.46 1.55
C LYS A 17 -4.13 -7.33 2.55
N PRO A 18 -3.07 -6.54 2.37
CA PRO A 18 -2.81 -5.40 3.23
C PRO A 18 -3.97 -4.40 3.16
N CYS A 19 -4.57 -4.13 4.31
CA CYS A 19 -5.70 -3.20 4.43
C CYS A 19 -5.39 -2.13 5.46
N ILE A 20 -6.08 -1.01 5.35
CA ILE A 20 -6.02 0.03 6.37
C ILE A 20 -6.66 -0.55 7.64
N LYS A 21 -5.95 -0.44 8.77
CA LYS A 21 -6.35 -1.02 10.05
C LYS A 21 -7.77 -0.58 10.42
N GLY A 22 -8.55 -1.53 10.91
CA GLY A 22 -9.95 -1.27 11.29
C GLY A 22 -10.93 -1.22 10.13
N THR A 23 -10.46 -1.49 8.91
CA THR A 23 -11.31 -1.48 7.72
C THR A 23 -11.06 -2.73 6.87
N ARG A 24 -11.91 -2.91 5.85
CA ARG A 24 -11.69 -3.88 4.77
C ARG A 24 -11.27 -3.18 3.48
N ILE A 25 -10.63 -2.02 3.60
CA ILE A 25 -10.21 -1.23 2.45
C ILE A 25 -8.75 -1.57 2.14
N PRO A 26 -8.46 -2.26 1.02
CA PRO A 26 -7.10 -2.62 0.68
C PRO A 26 -6.26 -1.39 0.34
N ALA A 27 -5.00 -1.38 0.75
CA ALA A 27 -4.06 -0.34 0.35
C ALA A 27 -3.95 -0.28 -1.19
N ALA A 28 -4.00 -1.44 -1.87
CA ALA A 28 -3.95 -1.49 -3.33
C ALA A 28 -5.09 -0.72 -4.00
N LEU A 29 -6.29 -0.70 -3.39
CA LEU A 29 -7.41 0.05 -3.93
C LEU A 29 -7.13 1.55 -3.90
N ILE A 30 -6.63 2.05 -2.78
CA ILE A 30 -6.29 3.46 -2.62
C ILE A 30 -5.16 3.84 -3.58
N LEU A 31 -4.14 2.99 -3.69
CA LEU A 31 -3.04 3.21 -4.63
C LEU A 31 -3.54 3.25 -6.08
N GLY A 32 -4.51 2.40 -6.41
CA GLY A 32 -5.13 2.39 -7.74
C GLY A 32 -5.83 3.70 -8.05
N TYR A 33 -6.57 4.28 -7.11
CA TYR A 33 -7.20 5.58 -7.29
C TYR A 33 -6.17 6.70 -7.48
N LEU A 34 -5.12 6.69 -6.69
CA LEU A 34 -4.03 7.68 -6.84
C LEU A 34 -3.36 7.54 -8.20
N ALA A 35 -3.11 6.31 -8.65
CA ALA A 35 -2.52 6.03 -9.96
C ALA A 35 -3.41 6.52 -11.10
N ALA A 36 -4.73 6.52 -10.90
CA ALA A 36 -5.69 7.03 -11.87
C ALA A 36 -5.84 8.56 -11.84
N GLY A 37 -5.06 9.23 -10.99
CA GLY A 37 -5.06 10.69 -10.89
C GLY A 37 -6.09 11.27 -9.93
N ARG A 38 -6.75 10.44 -9.12
CA ARG A 38 -7.70 10.95 -8.12
C ARG A 38 -6.96 11.62 -6.99
N GLU A 39 -7.48 12.76 -6.55
CA GLU A 39 -6.91 13.51 -5.45
C GLU A 39 -7.33 12.92 -4.11
N THR A 40 -6.51 13.15 -3.08
CA THR A 40 -6.79 12.68 -1.72
C THR A 40 -8.19 13.09 -1.25
N GLU A 41 -8.59 14.33 -1.49
CA GLU A 41 -9.91 14.82 -1.06
C GLU A 41 -11.05 14.00 -1.65
N ALA A 42 -10.95 13.62 -2.93
CA ALA A 42 -11.97 12.79 -3.57
C ALA A 42 -12.03 11.39 -2.96
N ILE A 43 -10.88 10.82 -2.64
CA ILE A 43 -10.78 9.52 -2.00
C ILE A 43 -11.42 9.56 -0.61
N LEU A 44 -11.15 10.59 0.16
CA LEU A 44 -11.69 10.72 1.52
C LEU A 44 -13.21 10.94 1.52
N LYS A 45 -13.76 11.56 0.46
CA LYS A 45 -15.21 11.68 0.31
C LYS A 45 -15.86 10.32 0.06
N GLU A 46 -15.21 9.48 -0.72
CA GLU A 46 -15.72 8.13 -1.02
C GLU A 46 -15.56 7.19 0.18
N PHE A 47 -14.49 7.34 0.95
CA PHE A 47 -14.20 6.51 2.12
C PHE A 47 -14.09 7.39 3.36
N PRO A 48 -15.21 7.80 3.96
CA PRO A 48 -15.19 8.75 5.08
C PRO A 48 -14.53 8.20 6.35
N ASP A 49 -14.32 6.89 6.45
CA ASP A 49 -13.60 6.29 7.58
C ASP A 49 -12.09 6.48 7.47
N LEU A 50 -11.59 6.92 6.32
CA LEU A 50 -10.16 7.14 6.10
C LEU A 50 -9.78 8.58 6.39
N THR A 51 -8.50 8.78 6.73
CA THR A 51 -7.90 10.09 6.90
C THR A 51 -6.79 10.31 5.88
N ALA A 52 -6.32 11.54 5.75
CA ALA A 52 -5.20 11.85 4.89
C ALA A 52 -3.95 11.06 5.28
N VAL A 53 -3.77 10.77 6.58
CA VAL A 53 -2.64 9.96 7.08
C VAL A 53 -2.73 8.54 6.53
N ASP A 54 -3.92 7.99 6.38
CA ASP A 54 -4.10 6.66 5.80
C ASP A 54 -3.64 6.62 4.34
N VAL A 55 -3.93 7.68 3.57
CA VAL A 55 -3.49 7.79 2.18
C VAL A 55 -1.96 7.88 2.10
N VAL A 56 -1.36 8.69 2.97
CA VAL A 56 0.11 8.81 3.05
C VAL A 56 0.72 7.46 3.42
N ALA A 57 0.10 6.72 4.33
CA ALA A 57 0.57 5.39 4.71
C ALA A 57 0.58 4.43 3.52
N CYS A 58 -0.43 4.50 2.65
CA CYS A 58 -0.47 3.68 1.43
C CYS A 58 0.71 4.02 0.50
N LEU A 59 1.05 5.29 0.36
CA LEU A 59 2.19 5.72 -0.45
C LEU A 59 3.52 5.24 0.16
N ASP A 60 3.66 5.33 1.48
CA ASP A 60 4.85 4.86 2.20
C ASP A 60 5.01 3.34 2.04
N TYR A 61 3.91 2.60 2.15
CA TYR A 61 3.87 1.17 1.89
C TYR A 61 4.33 0.84 0.46
N ALA A 62 3.82 1.57 -0.53
CA ALA A 62 4.19 1.37 -1.93
C ALA A 62 5.68 1.60 -2.16
N ARG A 63 6.25 2.62 -1.51
CA ARG A 63 7.68 2.91 -1.61
C ARG A 63 8.51 1.75 -1.06
N ASP A 64 8.17 1.24 0.11
CA ASP A 64 8.88 0.10 0.71
C ASP A 64 8.77 -1.14 -0.18
N LEU A 65 7.59 -1.37 -0.74
CA LEU A 65 7.36 -2.50 -1.63
C LEU A 65 8.21 -2.38 -2.90
N ALA A 66 8.29 -1.18 -3.48
CA ALA A 66 9.09 -0.92 -4.66
C ALA A 66 10.59 -1.12 -4.39
N GLU A 67 11.07 -0.66 -3.24
CA GLU A 67 12.46 -0.87 -2.83
C GLU A 67 12.78 -2.35 -2.63
N GLY A 68 11.87 -3.09 -2.02
CA GLY A 68 12.02 -4.53 -1.82
C GLY A 68 12.06 -5.29 -3.14
N ILE A 69 11.18 -4.95 -4.07
CA ILE A 69 11.14 -5.55 -5.41
C ILE A 69 12.44 -5.25 -6.17
N ALA A 70 12.91 -4.00 -6.12
CA ALA A 70 14.16 -3.60 -6.78
C ALA A 70 15.35 -4.39 -6.23
N ASN A 71 15.43 -4.57 -4.92
CA ASN A 71 16.50 -5.34 -4.29
C ASN A 71 16.44 -6.82 -4.69
N GLN A 72 15.25 -7.39 -4.78
CA GLN A 72 15.06 -8.77 -5.24
C GLN A 72 15.50 -8.94 -6.69
N ALA A 73 15.18 -7.98 -7.54
CA ALA A 73 15.57 -8.00 -8.95
C ALA A 73 17.10 -7.99 -9.09
N ARG A 74 17.80 -7.18 -8.32
CA ARG A 74 19.26 -7.12 -8.32
C ARG A 74 19.87 -8.47 -7.90
N ALA A 75 19.32 -9.09 -6.85
CA ALA A 75 19.79 -10.37 -6.37
C ALA A 75 19.63 -11.45 -7.45
N PHE A 76 18.49 -11.42 -8.14
CA PHE A 76 18.20 -12.35 -9.23
C PHE A 76 19.16 -12.17 -10.42
N GLU A 77 19.42 -10.93 -10.82
CA GLU A 77 20.36 -10.61 -11.89
C GLU A 77 21.77 -11.09 -11.57
N ALA A 78 22.21 -10.89 -10.32
CA ALA A 78 23.53 -11.34 -9.89
C ALA A 78 23.68 -12.87 -10.00
N VAL A 79 22.62 -13.62 -9.69
CA VAL A 79 22.62 -15.08 -9.83
C VAL A 79 22.70 -15.50 -11.29
N LEU A 80 22.01 -14.79 -12.18
CA LEU A 80 22.00 -15.11 -13.61
C LEU A 80 23.32 -14.81 -14.29
N GLU A 81 24.06 -13.82 -13.80
CA GLU A 81 25.37 -13.44 -14.37
C GLU A 81 26.48 -14.40 -14.01
N ASN A 82 26.30 -15.22 -13.02
CA ASN A 82 27.27 -16.23 -12.61
C ASN A 82 27.06 -17.55 -13.37
#